data_e2fcbda28a68a92abf12c5ba00ec42db
#
_entry.id   e2fcbda28a68a92abf12c5ba00ec42db
#
_cell.length_a   1.000
_cell.length_b   1.000
_cell.length_c   1.000
_cell.angle_alpha   90.00
_cell.angle_beta   90.00
_cell.angle_gamma   90.00
#
_symmetry.space_group_name_H-M   'P 1'
#
loop_
_entity.id
_entity.type
_entity.pdbx_description
1 polymer ?
#
loop_
_entity_poly.entity_id
_entity_poly.type
_entity_poly.pdbx_seq_one_letter_code
_entity_poly.pdbx_strand_id
1 'polypeptide(L)'
;MMDKMKDMKTKKRTLKKEEKKESETEYVIRAENVDYTYEGSKIKALDHLSLNIRKGKKVAVMGGNGCGKSTFFLCLNGIRRPESGRIFIDGKLIEYTKKGLLDVRRKIGIVFQNPDEQLFSASVYEEISFGILNMGADEE
;
A
#
# COMPACT_ATOMS: atom_id res chain seq x y z
N MET A 1 13.80 30.56 -35.10
CA MET A 1 12.41 30.13 -34.77
C MET A 1 12.33 28.70 -34.22
N MET A 2 13.15 27.77 -34.69
CA MET A 2 13.21 26.36 -34.19
C MET A 2 13.74 26.19 -32.75
N ASP A 3 14.62 27.08 -32.28
CA ASP A 3 15.22 26.98 -30.93
C ASP A 3 14.23 27.30 -29.81
N LYS A 4 13.37 28.30 -29.98
CA LYS A 4 12.32 28.64 -28.99
C LYS A 4 11.25 27.52 -28.84
N MET A 5 11.00 26.74 -29.88
CA MET A 5 10.06 25.61 -29.80
C MET A 5 10.65 24.41 -29.06
N LYS A 6 11.96 24.17 -29.14
CA LYS A 6 12.65 23.11 -28.38
C LYS A 6 12.67 23.46 -26.89
N ASP A 7 12.95 24.71 -26.55
CA ASP A 7 13.01 25.20 -25.18
C ASP A 7 11.64 25.12 -24.49
N MET A 8 10.55 25.48 -25.19
CA MET A 8 9.18 25.35 -24.68
C MET A 8 8.74 23.88 -24.46
N LYS A 9 9.16 22.96 -25.33
CA LYS A 9 8.86 21.52 -25.16
C LYS A 9 9.60 20.93 -23.96
N THR A 10 10.87 21.33 -23.78
CA THR A 10 11.70 20.89 -22.65
C THR A 10 11.11 21.43 -21.34
N LYS A 11 10.76 22.70 -21.27
CA LYS A 11 10.14 23.33 -20.09
C LYS A 11 8.79 22.70 -19.69
N LYS A 12 7.91 22.41 -20.69
CA LYS A 12 6.66 21.66 -20.45
C LYS A 12 6.90 20.24 -19.95
N ARG A 13 7.95 19.57 -20.40
CA ARG A 13 8.30 18.21 -19.96
C ARG A 13 8.88 18.19 -18.54
N THR A 14 9.62 19.22 -18.17
CA THR A 14 10.15 19.39 -16.81
C THR A 14 9.03 19.73 -15.84
N LEU A 15 8.15 20.70 -16.15
CA LEU A 15 6.99 21.04 -15.33
C LEU A 15 6.07 19.83 -15.10
N LYS A 16 5.75 19.06 -16.14
CA LYS A 16 4.97 17.81 -15.98
C LYS A 16 5.66 16.75 -15.13
N LYS A 17 6.99 16.70 -15.12
CA LYS A 17 7.76 15.80 -14.25
C LYS A 17 7.73 16.26 -12.79
N GLU A 18 7.82 17.56 -12.56
CA GLU A 18 7.75 18.15 -11.22
C GLU A 18 6.36 18.03 -10.62
N GLU A 19 5.30 18.36 -11.36
CA GLU A 19 3.91 18.15 -10.96
C GLU A 19 3.59 16.67 -10.65
N LYS A 20 4.13 15.74 -11.44
CA LYS A 20 3.99 14.30 -11.19
C LYS A 20 4.75 13.86 -9.96
N LYS A 21 5.91 14.42 -9.68
CA LYS A 21 6.74 14.11 -8.50
C LYS A 21 6.14 14.71 -7.22
N GLU A 22 5.58 15.92 -7.27
CA GLU A 22 4.83 16.51 -6.15
C GLU A 22 3.56 15.70 -5.84
N SER A 23 2.79 15.27 -6.84
CA SER A 23 1.63 14.43 -6.64
C SER A 23 1.98 13.06 -6.07
N GLU A 24 3.15 12.50 -6.40
CA GLU A 24 3.62 11.21 -5.87
C GLU A 24 4.01 11.28 -4.38
N THR A 25 4.45 12.44 -3.88
CA THR A 25 4.81 12.64 -2.47
C THR A 25 3.64 13.03 -1.57
N GLU A 26 2.52 13.44 -2.15
CA GLU A 26 1.31 13.87 -1.41
C GLU A 26 0.53 12.69 -0.82
N TYR A 27 0.57 11.52 -1.49
CA TYR A 27 -0.20 10.35 -1.08
C TYR A 27 0.67 9.34 -0.32
N VAL A 28 0.19 8.92 0.86
CA VAL A 28 0.81 7.82 1.61
C VAL A 28 0.44 6.46 1.02
N ILE A 29 -0.77 6.34 0.47
CA ILE A 29 -1.25 5.14 -0.23
C ILE A 29 -1.85 5.58 -1.56
N ARG A 30 -1.49 4.87 -2.65
CA ARG A 30 -2.11 5.00 -3.95
C ARG A 30 -2.33 3.60 -4.53
N ALA A 31 -3.58 3.28 -4.82
CA ALA A 31 -3.99 2.07 -5.50
C ALA A 31 -4.56 2.42 -6.87
N GLU A 32 -4.17 1.70 -7.91
CA GLU A 32 -4.54 1.94 -9.30
C GLU A 32 -5.05 0.65 -9.94
N ASN A 33 -6.34 0.62 -10.28
CA ASN A 33 -7.01 -0.48 -10.98
C ASN A 33 -6.70 -1.86 -10.40
N VAL A 34 -6.82 -1.99 -9.06
CA VAL A 34 -6.47 -3.20 -8.33
C VAL A 34 -7.60 -4.22 -8.47
N ASP A 35 -7.25 -5.40 -8.99
CA ASP A 35 -8.14 -6.56 -9.07
C ASP A 35 -7.66 -7.68 -8.16
N TYR A 36 -8.61 -8.35 -7.52
CA TYR A 36 -8.32 -9.54 -6.73
C TYR A 36 -9.52 -10.49 -6.70
N THR A 37 -9.27 -11.77 -6.96
CA THR A 37 -10.24 -12.86 -6.84
C THR A 37 -9.71 -13.90 -5.86
N TYR A 38 -10.55 -14.42 -4.97
CA TYR A 38 -10.17 -15.53 -4.12
C TYR A 38 -10.13 -16.84 -4.92
N GLU A 39 -9.19 -17.70 -4.59
CA GLU A 39 -9.08 -19.02 -5.20
C GLU A 39 -10.41 -19.78 -5.09
N GLY A 40 -10.84 -20.36 -6.19
CA GLY A 40 -12.15 -21.04 -6.28
C GLY A 40 -13.38 -20.13 -6.43
N SER A 41 -13.21 -18.80 -6.35
CA SER A 41 -14.31 -17.85 -6.59
C SER A 41 -14.36 -17.42 -8.05
N LYS A 42 -15.59 -17.22 -8.57
CA LYS A 42 -15.81 -16.57 -9.87
C LYS A 42 -16.08 -15.07 -9.75
N ILE A 43 -16.21 -14.58 -8.52
CA ILE A 43 -16.55 -13.18 -8.23
C ILE A 43 -15.30 -12.47 -7.74
N LYS A 44 -14.96 -11.36 -8.36
CA LYS A 44 -13.88 -10.50 -7.90
C LYS A 44 -14.21 -9.88 -6.55
N ALA A 45 -13.29 -10.00 -5.60
CA ALA A 45 -13.38 -9.31 -4.32
C ALA A 45 -12.94 -7.84 -4.44
N LEU A 46 -12.02 -7.55 -5.36
CA LEU A 46 -11.68 -6.20 -5.80
C LEU A 46 -11.79 -6.17 -7.32
N ASP A 47 -12.49 -5.17 -7.85
CA ASP A 47 -12.71 -4.98 -9.28
C ASP A 47 -12.36 -3.55 -9.67
N HIS A 48 -11.19 -3.39 -10.34
CA HIS A 48 -10.63 -2.11 -10.79
C HIS A 48 -10.57 -1.03 -9.70
N LEU A 49 -10.32 -1.45 -8.44
CA LEU A 49 -10.33 -0.54 -7.30
C LEU A 49 -9.18 0.47 -7.44
N SER A 50 -9.54 1.75 -7.40
CA SER A 50 -8.59 2.85 -7.40
C SER A 50 -8.87 3.78 -6.22
N LEU A 51 -7.84 4.08 -5.42
CA LEU A 51 -7.96 4.90 -4.22
C LEU A 51 -6.64 5.63 -3.95
N ASN A 52 -6.75 6.88 -3.50
CA ASN A 52 -5.62 7.69 -3.07
C ASN A 52 -5.86 8.18 -1.64
N ILE A 53 -4.89 7.95 -0.73
CA ILE A 53 -4.93 8.43 0.64
C ILE A 53 -3.78 9.41 0.85
N ARG A 54 -4.11 10.65 1.19
CA ARG A 54 -3.12 11.68 1.48
C ARG A 54 -2.46 11.46 2.84
N LYS A 55 -1.21 11.87 2.96
CA LYS A 55 -0.48 11.85 4.25
C LYS A 55 -1.24 12.60 5.35
N GLY A 56 -1.20 12.08 6.56
CA GLY A 56 -1.81 12.70 7.75
C GLY A 56 -3.34 12.68 7.78
N LYS A 57 -4.03 12.01 6.82
CA LYS A 57 -5.49 11.92 6.82
C LYS A 57 -5.96 10.63 7.50
N LYS A 58 -7.06 10.75 8.23
CA LYS A 58 -7.86 9.62 8.71
C LYS A 58 -8.95 9.35 7.68
N VAL A 59 -9.02 8.12 7.20
CA VAL A 59 -9.96 7.71 6.14
C VAL A 59 -10.78 6.53 6.63
N ALA A 60 -12.11 6.62 6.50
CA ALA A 60 -13.02 5.51 6.76
C ALA A 60 -13.41 4.85 5.43
N VAL A 61 -13.24 3.53 5.36
CA VAL A 61 -13.70 2.71 4.23
C VAL A 61 -15.01 2.06 4.64
N MET A 62 -16.11 2.48 4.03
CA MET A 62 -17.46 1.99 4.35
C MET A 62 -18.01 1.14 3.21
N GLY A 63 -18.90 0.22 3.56
CA GLY A 63 -19.58 -0.67 2.60
C GLY A 63 -20.16 -1.90 3.30
N GLY A 64 -21.05 -2.61 2.63
CA GLY A 64 -21.67 -3.84 3.12
C GLY A 64 -20.66 -4.97 3.41
N ASN A 65 -21.14 -6.03 4.06
CA ASN A 65 -20.32 -7.23 4.26
C ASN A 65 -19.98 -7.86 2.91
N GLY A 66 -18.76 -8.35 2.76
CA GLY A 66 -18.29 -8.97 1.52
C GLY A 66 -17.90 -8.01 0.39
N CYS A 67 -18.00 -6.68 0.55
CA CYS A 67 -17.66 -5.72 -0.50
C CYS A 67 -16.15 -5.48 -0.71
N GLY A 68 -15.28 -6.31 -0.15
CA GLY A 68 -13.83 -6.27 -0.41
C GLY A 68 -12.98 -5.40 0.53
N LYS A 69 -13.55 -4.76 1.58
CA LYS A 69 -12.78 -3.89 2.51
C LYS A 69 -11.56 -4.60 3.11
N SER A 70 -11.78 -5.74 3.75
CA SER A 70 -10.71 -6.54 4.37
C SER A 70 -9.71 -7.04 3.32
N THR A 71 -10.19 -7.44 2.14
CA THR A 71 -9.35 -7.86 1.03
C THR A 71 -8.41 -6.75 0.58
N PHE A 72 -8.92 -5.52 0.49
CA PHE A 72 -8.10 -4.36 0.16
C PHE A 72 -7.01 -4.10 1.20
N PHE A 73 -7.33 -4.15 2.50
CA PHE A 73 -6.33 -4.01 3.57
C PHE A 73 -5.26 -5.11 3.52
N LEU A 74 -5.65 -6.35 3.22
CA LEU A 74 -4.69 -7.46 3.04
C LEU A 74 -3.77 -7.24 1.82
N CYS A 75 -4.28 -6.61 0.77
CA CYS A 75 -3.47 -6.22 -0.39
C CYS A 75 -2.49 -5.08 -0.05
N LEU A 76 -2.91 -4.08 0.75
CA LEU A 76 -2.07 -2.98 1.18
C LEU A 76 -0.87 -3.45 2.03
N ASN A 77 -1.08 -4.43 2.91
CA ASN A 77 -0.02 -5.00 3.77
C ASN A 77 0.83 -6.06 3.04
N GLY A 78 0.49 -6.39 1.79
CA GLY A 78 1.19 -7.41 1.00
C GLY A 78 0.92 -8.85 1.45
N ILE A 79 -0.10 -9.11 2.29
CA ILE A 79 -0.56 -10.47 2.64
C ILE A 79 -1.22 -11.12 1.43
N ARG A 80 -1.96 -10.34 0.65
CA ARG A 80 -2.55 -10.78 -0.62
C ARG A 80 -1.90 -10.01 -1.76
N ARG A 81 -1.53 -10.73 -2.82
CA ARG A 81 -1.01 -10.13 -4.04
C ARG A 81 -2.16 -9.91 -5.02
N PRO A 82 -2.42 -8.69 -5.49
CA PRO A 82 -3.39 -8.43 -6.56
C PRO A 82 -3.06 -9.20 -7.84
N GLU A 83 -4.09 -9.57 -8.59
CA GLU A 83 -3.96 -10.18 -9.92
C GLU A 83 -3.50 -9.15 -10.94
N SER A 84 -4.01 -7.94 -10.80
CA SER A 84 -3.65 -6.80 -11.65
C SER A 84 -3.68 -5.49 -10.86
N GLY A 85 -3.25 -4.42 -11.50
CA GLY A 85 -3.17 -3.10 -10.91
C GLY A 85 -1.85 -2.85 -10.17
N ARG A 86 -1.76 -1.73 -9.47
CA ARG A 86 -0.55 -1.29 -8.78
C ARG A 86 -0.90 -0.66 -7.44
N ILE A 87 -0.10 -0.93 -6.44
CA ILE A 87 -0.23 -0.31 -5.11
C ILE A 87 1.10 0.35 -4.77
N PHE A 88 1.04 1.61 -4.36
CA PHE A 88 2.20 2.40 -3.96
C PHE A 88 2.05 2.82 -2.51
N ILE A 89 3.14 2.71 -1.75
CA ILE A 89 3.25 3.16 -0.37
C ILE A 89 4.37 4.20 -0.31
N ASP A 90 4.06 5.42 0.14
CA ASP A 90 4.99 6.57 0.12
C ASP A 90 5.65 6.77 -1.26
N GLY A 91 4.87 6.64 -2.34
CA GLY A 91 5.33 6.79 -3.72
C GLY A 91 6.13 5.59 -4.26
N LYS A 92 6.40 4.54 -3.45
CA LYS A 92 7.09 3.32 -3.89
C LYS A 92 6.10 2.22 -4.22
N LEU A 93 6.25 1.61 -5.41
CA LEU A 93 5.48 0.43 -5.81
C LEU A 93 5.77 -0.74 -4.85
N ILE A 94 4.73 -1.46 -4.43
CA ILE A 94 4.89 -2.68 -3.65
C ILE A 94 5.58 -3.75 -4.53
N GLU A 95 6.73 -4.20 -4.07
CA GLU A 95 7.44 -5.34 -4.65
C GLU A 95 7.13 -6.59 -3.83
N TYR A 96 6.63 -7.65 -4.49
CA TYR A 96 6.28 -8.92 -3.85
C TYR A 96 7.49 -9.85 -3.70
N THR A 97 8.66 -9.27 -3.36
CA THR A 97 9.87 -9.97 -2.93
C THR A 97 9.93 -10.00 -1.40
N LYS A 98 10.72 -10.91 -0.81
CA LYS A 98 10.90 -10.97 0.66
C LYS A 98 11.30 -9.61 1.23
N LYS A 99 12.25 -8.92 0.60
CA LYS A 99 12.71 -7.58 1.02
C LYS A 99 11.63 -6.52 0.85
N GLY A 100 10.95 -6.48 -0.31
CA GLY A 100 9.91 -5.50 -0.59
C GLY A 100 8.73 -5.61 0.36
N LEU A 101 8.30 -6.83 0.69
CA LEU A 101 7.24 -7.07 1.67
C LEU A 101 7.64 -6.66 3.09
N LEU A 102 8.91 -6.86 3.48
CA LEU A 102 9.42 -6.38 4.76
C LEU A 102 9.38 -4.84 4.83
N ASP A 103 9.79 -4.16 3.75
CA ASP A 103 9.74 -2.69 3.67
C ASP A 103 8.30 -2.15 3.78
N VAL A 104 7.32 -2.83 3.19
CA VAL A 104 5.89 -2.49 3.34
C VAL A 104 5.44 -2.66 4.78
N ARG A 105 5.73 -3.80 5.42
CA ARG A 105 5.31 -4.13 6.80
C ARG A 105 5.93 -3.23 7.85
N ARG A 106 7.10 -2.65 7.59
CA ARG A 106 7.69 -1.59 8.43
C ARG A 106 6.89 -0.29 8.42
N LYS A 107 6.06 -0.07 7.40
CA LYS A 107 5.29 1.17 7.20
C LYS A 107 3.81 1.02 7.47
N ILE A 108 3.26 -0.16 7.24
CA ILE A 108 1.83 -0.46 7.37
C ILE A 108 1.63 -1.56 8.39
N GLY A 109 1.06 -1.20 9.53
CA GLY A 109 0.46 -2.14 10.47
C GLY A 109 -0.98 -2.43 10.09
N ILE A 110 -1.46 -3.62 10.43
CA ILE A 110 -2.86 -4.03 10.29
C ILE A 110 -3.38 -4.49 11.64
N VAL A 111 -4.56 -4.03 12.01
CA VAL A 111 -5.30 -4.56 13.15
C VAL A 111 -6.50 -5.31 12.58
N PHE A 112 -6.60 -6.61 12.88
CA PHE A 112 -7.69 -7.44 12.39
C PHE A 112 -8.96 -7.23 13.23
N GLN A 113 -10.09 -7.70 12.71
CA GLN A 113 -11.38 -7.56 13.37
C GLN A 113 -11.43 -8.31 14.71
N ASN A 114 -10.71 -9.43 14.83
CA ASN A 114 -10.58 -10.21 16.05
C ASN A 114 -9.11 -10.19 16.50
N PRO A 115 -8.69 -9.20 17.32
CA PRO A 115 -7.30 -9.05 17.72
C PRO A 115 -6.81 -10.19 18.62
N ASP A 116 -7.71 -10.85 19.38
CA ASP A 116 -7.33 -11.94 20.28
C ASP A 116 -6.76 -13.16 19.53
N GLU A 117 -7.18 -13.38 18.29
CA GLU A 117 -6.65 -14.44 17.44
C GLU A 117 -5.21 -14.17 16.95
N GLN A 118 -4.67 -12.98 17.23
CA GLN A 118 -3.32 -12.59 16.84
C GLN A 118 -2.31 -12.74 17.97
N LEU A 119 -2.79 -12.88 19.19
CA LEU A 119 -1.94 -13.07 20.37
C LEU A 119 -1.46 -14.53 20.41
N PHE A 120 -0.15 -14.73 20.32
CA PHE A 120 0.45 -16.07 20.30
C PHE A 120 1.61 -16.22 21.27
N SER A 121 2.11 -15.12 21.86
CA SER A 121 3.25 -15.14 22.77
C SER A 121 2.82 -15.47 24.20
N ALA A 122 3.73 -16.03 24.99
CA ALA A 122 3.48 -16.41 26.38
C ALA A 122 3.43 -15.20 27.33
N SER A 123 3.96 -14.06 26.93
CA SER A 123 3.99 -12.84 27.73
C SER A 123 3.70 -11.60 26.89
N VAL A 124 3.23 -10.54 27.54
CA VAL A 124 3.00 -9.22 26.89
C VAL A 124 4.31 -8.65 26.32
N TYR A 125 5.43 -8.87 27.01
CA TYR A 125 6.73 -8.41 26.54
C TYR A 125 7.12 -9.08 25.23
N GLU A 126 7.02 -10.40 25.13
CA GLU A 126 7.30 -11.16 23.92
C GLU A 126 6.38 -10.74 22.76
N GLU A 127 5.09 -10.54 23.03
CA GLU A 127 4.11 -10.11 22.02
C GLU A 127 4.47 -8.74 21.42
N ILE A 128 4.86 -7.78 22.26
CA ILE A 128 5.23 -6.42 21.80
C ILE A 128 6.58 -6.46 21.08
N SER A 129 7.57 -7.19 21.62
CA SER A 129 8.93 -7.24 21.05
C SER A 129 9.02 -8.05 19.76
N PHE A 130 8.16 -9.05 19.57
CA PHE A 130 8.20 -9.97 18.43
C PHE A 130 8.28 -9.24 17.07
N GLY A 131 7.44 -8.24 16.84
CA GLY A 131 7.43 -7.48 15.61
C GLY A 131 8.71 -6.69 15.37
N ILE A 132 9.24 -6.09 16.43
CA ILE A 132 10.44 -5.25 16.42
C ILE A 132 11.68 -6.10 16.16
N LEU A 133 11.81 -7.23 16.87
CA LEU A 133 12.92 -8.19 16.70
C LEU A 133 12.93 -8.80 15.30
N ASN A 134 11.78 -9.18 14.76
CA ASN A 134 11.68 -9.68 13.38
C ASN A 134 12.02 -8.63 12.31
N MET A 135 11.96 -7.35 12.66
CA MET A 135 12.42 -6.26 11.79
C MET A 135 13.93 -5.99 11.90
N GLY A 136 14.64 -6.74 12.74
CA GLY A 136 16.10 -6.66 12.90
C GLY A 136 16.55 -5.62 13.93
N ALA A 137 15.75 -5.32 14.95
CA ALA A 137 16.23 -4.60 16.14
C ALA A 137 17.05 -5.56 17.02
N ASP A 138 18.12 -5.06 17.60
CA ASP A 138 18.89 -5.80 18.61
C ASP A 138 18.14 -5.81 19.94
N GLU A 139 18.29 -6.89 20.72
CA GLU A 139 17.85 -6.95 22.09
C GLU A 139 18.85 -6.12 22.94
N GLU A 140 18.50 -4.87 23.27
CA GLU A 140 19.16 -4.09 24.31
C GLU A 140 18.32 -4.04 25.59
#